data_9fbfce275ffea6e5b9956a452724aaee
#
_entry.id   9fbfce275ffea6e5b9956a452724aaee
#
_cell.length_a   1.000
_cell.length_b   1.000
_cell.length_c   1.000
_cell.angle_alpha   90.00
_cell.angle_beta   90.00
_cell.angle_gamma   90.00
#
_symmetry.space_group_name_H-M   'P 1'
#
loop_
_entity.id
_entity.type
_entity.pdbx_description
1 polymer ?
#
loop_
_entity_poly.entity_id
_entity_poly.type
_entity_poly.pdbx_seq_one_letter_code
_entity_poly.pdbx_strand_id
1 'polypeptide(L)'
;MITGKILRDAFISGANNINNQRSRVDELNVFPVPDGDTGTNMGMTVGAASRDLLAMDDDCTVAEASKAAASAMLRGARGNSGVITSLLFRGFSKALKGKTEASAADLCEALKQGVEGAYKAVMKPTEGTILTVARLASEAASASGIDDEVALWDLVMVEGQKALEGTPELLPVLKKAGVVDAGGQGLMVIFEGMQKVFHGEAVVESLENTGSKAKLSTENAGRGVYTDDLMKVEDIQNGYCTQFLVNKNEHASAAKLRAFAESNGDSVVCIEDDDVINLHVHTADPGIMVSEALKHGYLTNFKIENMHEQFIARQKQGRGLEKQAEAEEQKRKDEVASEFVYAAVDPSRDFGFVAVAAGEGLKDVFTDLAVDAVVSGGQTMNPATEDILAAVQSVPAKTVFVLPNNKNIIMAAEQAVKLADREVIVLPTRTVPMGITAMLNFDPSADARDNAVNMMQAADGVSTGLITYAARDSEFDGKRIRKGEIMALENGKIVNVGSDVAKTTYRLARSMCKKDSSFITVISGCDVSDEEAERTTNLVRAKCPASVEVSHIRGGQPVYYYMISVE
;
A
#
# COMPACT_ATOMS: atom_id res chain seq x y z
N MET A 1 -19.09 28.04 -0.85
CA MET A 1 -17.86 28.10 -1.69
C MET A 1 -16.66 27.62 -0.91
N ILE A 2 -15.88 26.73 -1.48
CA ILE A 2 -14.61 26.23 -0.91
C ILE A 2 -13.51 27.21 -1.31
N THR A 3 -12.84 27.82 -0.32
CA THR A 3 -11.69 28.70 -0.54
C THR A 3 -10.41 27.87 -0.71
N GLY A 4 -9.35 28.49 -1.22
CA GLY A 4 -8.06 27.80 -1.34
C GLY A 4 -7.50 27.30 -0.01
N LYS A 5 -7.67 28.09 1.08
CA LYS A 5 -7.33 27.67 2.43
C LYS A 5 -8.08 26.40 2.85
N ILE A 6 -9.41 26.38 2.68
CA ILE A 6 -10.22 25.22 3.03
C ILE A 6 -9.78 23.99 2.24
N LEU A 7 -9.52 24.13 0.94
CA LEU A 7 -9.08 23.01 0.10
C LEU A 7 -7.68 22.53 0.48
N ARG A 8 -6.75 23.45 0.77
CA ARG A 8 -5.41 23.16 1.28
C ARG A 8 -5.48 22.33 2.57
N ASP A 9 -6.25 22.85 3.54
CA ASP A 9 -6.41 22.23 4.84
C ASP A 9 -7.12 20.86 4.72
N ALA A 10 -8.07 20.71 3.78
CA ALA A 10 -8.72 19.44 3.46
C ALA A 10 -7.73 18.39 2.92
N PHE A 11 -6.83 18.76 2.02
CA PHE A 11 -5.78 17.85 1.54
C PHE A 11 -4.84 17.41 2.66
N ILE A 12 -4.42 18.33 3.53
CA ILE A 12 -3.57 18.01 4.69
C ILE A 12 -4.33 17.05 5.63
N SER A 13 -5.60 17.32 5.90
CA SER A 13 -6.46 16.48 6.74
C SER A 13 -6.62 15.07 6.15
N GLY A 14 -6.86 14.96 4.85
CA GLY A 14 -6.91 13.69 4.13
C GLY A 14 -5.59 12.90 4.21
N ALA A 15 -4.46 13.60 4.07
CA ALA A 15 -3.13 13.00 4.19
C ALA A 15 -2.88 12.45 5.60
N ASN A 16 -3.21 13.22 6.62
CA ASN A 16 -3.06 12.79 8.01
C ASN A 16 -3.99 11.62 8.34
N ASN A 17 -5.25 11.65 7.85
CA ASN A 17 -6.22 10.59 8.12
C ASN A 17 -5.79 9.24 7.51
N ILE A 18 -5.29 9.23 6.26
CA ILE A 18 -4.80 7.98 5.66
C ILE A 18 -3.53 7.48 6.34
N ASN A 19 -2.61 8.35 6.74
CA ASN A 19 -1.41 7.95 7.46
C ASN A 19 -1.76 7.35 8.83
N ASN A 20 -2.70 7.93 9.55
CA ASN A 20 -3.17 7.44 10.85
C ASN A 20 -3.85 6.06 10.74
N GLN A 21 -4.46 5.73 9.58
CA GLN A 21 -5.19 4.49 9.35
C GLN A 21 -4.46 3.52 8.38
N ARG A 22 -3.21 3.79 7.99
CA ARG A 22 -2.47 3.02 6.98
C ARG A 22 -2.45 1.51 7.25
N SER A 23 -2.16 1.11 8.48
CA SER A 23 -2.11 -0.31 8.86
C SER A 23 -3.45 -1.02 8.67
N ARG A 24 -4.58 -0.34 8.96
CA ARG A 24 -5.92 -0.88 8.71
C ARG A 24 -6.20 -1.08 7.23
N VAL A 25 -5.73 -0.17 6.38
CA VAL A 25 -5.88 -0.28 4.92
C VAL A 25 -4.95 -1.37 4.37
N ASP A 26 -3.72 -1.48 4.91
CA ASP A 26 -2.77 -2.54 4.55
C ASP A 26 -3.32 -3.93 4.88
N GLU A 27 -4.05 -4.08 6.00
CA GLU A 27 -4.71 -5.34 6.37
C GLU A 27 -5.78 -5.79 5.38
N LEU A 28 -6.40 -4.90 4.62
CA LEU A 28 -7.37 -5.22 3.57
C LEU A 28 -6.71 -5.69 2.27
N ASN A 29 -5.44 -5.42 2.08
CA ASN A 29 -4.70 -5.87 0.91
C ASN A 29 -4.37 -7.37 1.05
N VAL A 30 -5.33 -8.20 0.61
CA VAL A 30 -5.43 -9.61 0.98
C VAL A 30 -4.78 -10.57 0.01
N PHE A 31 -4.05 -10.19 -1.02
CA PHE A 31 -3.72 -11.20 -2.01
C PHE A 31 -2.30 -11.16 -2.55
N PRO A 32 -1.82 -12.34 -2.88
CA PRO A 32 -1.56 -13.56 -2.08
C PRO A 32 -0.17 -13.54 -1.45
N VAL A 33 0.61 -12.52 -1.73
CA VAL A 33 1.96 -12.23 -1.22
C VAL A 33 1.84 -11.22 -0.10
N PRO A 34 2.69 -11.27 0.92
CA PRO A 34 2.64 -10.32 2.04
C PRO A 34 3.18 -8.93 1.63
N ASP A 35 2.63 -8.37 0.57
CA ASP A 35 2.91 -7.02 0.10
C ASP A 35 1.83 -6.02 0.55
N GLY A 36 1.06 -6.33 1.62
CA GLY A 36 0.01 -5.49 2.20
C GLY A 36 0.44 -4.06 2.46
N ASP A 37 0.70 -3.31 1.40
CA ASP A 37 1.36 -2.01 1.39
C ASP A 37 0.47 -0.89 0.81
N THR A 38 -0.82 -1.18 0.52
CA THR A 38 -1.74 -0.23 -0.12
C THR A 38 -1.93 1.04 0.71
N GLY A 39 -2.19 0.92 2.01
CA GLY A 39 -2.33 2.05 2.92
C GLY A 39 -1.02 2.83 3.06
N THR A 40 0.09 2.13 3.17
CA THR A 40 1.43 2.70 3.22
C THR A 40 1.74 3.48 1.93
N ASN A 41 1.53 2.89 0.74
CA ASN A 41 1.78 3.55 -0.54
C ASN A 41 0.88 4.79 -0.73
N MET A 42 -0.41 4.69 -0.40
CA MET A 42 -1.35 5.82 -0.50
C MET A 42 -1.00 6.92 0.52
N GLY A 43 -0.69 6.56 1.76
CA GLY A 43 -0.29 7.49 2.82
C GLY A 43 0.97 8.27 2.45
N MET A 44 2.01 7.59 1.98
CA MET A 44 3.25 8.23 1.52
C MET A 44 3.02 9.12 0.29
N THR A 45 2.15 8.71 -0.62
CA THR A 45 1.83 9.48 -1.83
C THR A 45 1.10 10.77 -1.50
N VAL A 46 0.03 10.71 -0.69
CA VAL A 46 -0.76 11.88 -0.30
C VAL A 46 0.02 12.74 0.69
N GLY A 47 0.77 12.13 1.60
CA GLY A 47 1.65 12.80 2.56
C GLY A 47 2.76 13.64 1.90
N ALA A 48 3.21 13.26 0.71
CA ALA A 48 4.19 14.04 -0.04
C ALA A 48 3.72 15.49 -0.32
N ALA A 49 2.40 15.71 -0.39
CA ALA A 49 1.83 17.03 -0.58
C ALA A 49 1.86 17.91 0.67
N SER A 50 1.89 17.33 1.86
CA SER A 50 1.72 18.08 3.13
C SER A 50 2.76 19.17 3.32
N ARG A 51 4.02 18.92 2.94
CA ARG A 51 5.10 19.91 3.08
C ARG A 51 4.85 21.15 2.22
N ASP A 52 4.53 20.95 0.94
CA ASP A 52 4.30 22.04 0.00
C ASP A 52 3.05 22.84 0.41
N LEU A 53 2.01 22.14 0.85
CA LEU A 53 0.75 22.74 1.29
C LEU A 53 0.89 23.52 2.61
N LEU A 54 1.64 23.01 3.59
CA LEU A 54 1.90 23.70 4.87
C LEU A 54 2.73 24.99 4.70
N ALA A 55 3.50 25.10 3.60
CA ALA A 55 4.27 26.30 3.27
C ALA A 55 3.45 27.37 2.54
N MET A 56 2.21 27.08 2.15
CA MET A 56 1.35 28.02 1.43
C MET A 56 0.64 29.00 2.37
N ASP A 57 0.48 30.23 1.94
CA ASP A 57 -0.25 31.28 2.65
C ASP A 57 -1.77 31.00 2.68
N ASP A 58 -2.47 31.63 3.63
CA ASP A 58 -3.92 31.46 3.82
C ASP A 58 -4.76 32.09 2.69
N ASP A 59 -4.21 32.97 1.89
CA ASP A 59 -4.85 33.65 0.76
C ASP A 59 -4.66 32.89 -0.58
N CYS A 60 -4.10 31.68 -0.55
CA CYS A 60 -3.96 30.84 -1.73
C CYS A 60 -5.31 30.56 -2.40
N THR A 61 -5.29 30.36 -3.71
CA THR A 61 -6.47 29.98 -4.50
C THR A 61 -6.66 28.45 -4.51
N VAL A 62 -7.87 27.97 -4.85
CA VAL A 62 -8.11 26.51 -5.02
C VAL A 62 -7.26 25.96 -6.18
N ALA A 63 -6.97 26.78 -7.20
CA ALA A 63 -6.09 26.38 -8.29
C ALA A 63 -4.65 26.14 -7.82
N GLU A 64 -4.12 27.00 -6.97
CA GLU A 64 -2.76 26.86 -6.42
C GLU A 64 -2.66 25.70 -5.46
N ALA A 65 -3.58 25.57 -4.49
CA ALA A 65 -3.61 24.49 -3.53
C ALA A 65 -3.73 23.11 -4.21
N SER A 66 -4.67 22.97 -5.15
CA SER A 66 -4.86 21.69 -5.88
C SER A 66 -3.67 21.37 -6.80
N LYS A 67 -3.03 22.37 -7.41
CA LYS A 67 -1.85 22.18 -8.25
C LYS A 67 -0.65 21.73 -7.41
N ALA A 68 -0.40 22.37 -6.28
CA ALA A 68 0.68 22.00 -5.37
C ALA A 68 0.50 20.55 -4.88
N ALA A 69 -0.71 20.22 -4.39
CA ALA A 69 -1.05 18.86 -3.95
C ALA A 69 -0.83 17.83 -5.07
N ALA A 70 -1.42 18.03 -6.24
CA ALA A 70 -1.32 17.09 -7.35
C ALA A 70 0.11 16.89 -7.85
N SER A 71 0.92 17.96 -7.89
CA SER A 71 2.32 17.89 -8.32
C SER A 71 3.19 17.12 -7.34
N ALA A 72 3.02 17.36 -6.03
CA ALA A 72 3.76 16.65 -5.00
C ALA A 72 3.34 15.17 -4.92
N MET A 73 2.02 14.87 -4.98
CA MET A 73 1.52 13.49 -5.04
C MET A 73 2.06 12.73 -6.25
N LEU A 74 2.19 13.38 -7.41
CA LEU A 74 2.71 12.73 -8.62
C LEU A 74 4.19 12.35 -8.47
N ARG A 75 5.01 13.23 -7.90
CA ARG A 75 6.43 12.95 -7.63
C ARG A 75 6.60 11.88 -6.56
N GLY A 76 5.80 11.96 -5.50
CA GLY A 76 5.82 11.01 -4.38
C GLY A 76 5.04 9.72 -4.62
N ALA A 77 4.45 9.51 -5.79
CA ALA A 77 3.60 8.35 -6.07
C ALA A 77 4.34 7.02 -5.94
N ARG A 78 3.77 6.10 -5.15
CA ARG A 78 4.35 4.77 -4.86
C ARG A 78 3.34 3.68 -5.14
N GLY A 79 3.79 2.59 -5.74
CA GLY A 79 2.96 1.45 -6.10
C GLY A 79 1.77 1.85 -7.00
N ASN A 80 0.95 0.88 -7.37
CA ASN A 80 -0.22 1.13 -8.23
C ASN A 80 -1.27 2.01 -7.54
N SER A 81 -1.54 1.77 -6.24
CA SER A 81 -2.54 2.51 -5.46
C SER A 81 -2.16 3.99 -5.32
N GLY A 82 -0.89 4.30 -5.03
CA GLY A 82 -0.41 5.66 -4.95
C GLY A 82 -0.43 6.37 -6.30
N VAL A 83 -0.01 5.70 -7.38
CA VAL A 83 -0.05 6.28 -8.73
C VAL A 83 -1.50 6.59 -9.14
N ILE A 84 -2.45 5.66 -8.95
CA ILE A 84 -3.86 5.91 -9.27
C ILE A 84 -4.41 7.08 -8.45
N THR A 85 -4.11 7.12 -7.14
CA THR A 85 -4.49 8.24 -6.26
C THR A 85 -3.93 9.57 -6.79
N SER A 86 -2.65 9.62 -7.16
CA SER A 86 -2.03 10.84 -7.72
C SER A 86 -2.69 11.29 -9.03
N LEU A 87 -3.13 10.35 -9.85
CA LEU A 87 -3.82 10.64 -11.12
C LEU A 87 -5.23 11.18 -10.90
N LEU A 88 -5.98 10.64 -9.91
CA LEU A 88 -7.28 11.19 -9.49
C LEU A 88 -7.14 12.65 -9.08
N PHE A 89 -6.20 12.99 -8.21
CA PHE A 89 -5.97 14.37 -7.77
C PHE A 89 -5.37 15.27 -8.86
N ARG A 90 -4.63 14.71 -9.81
CA ARG A 90 -4.15 15.46 -10.97
C ARG A 90 -5.29 15.90 -11.89
N GLY A 91 -6.26 15.04 -12.16
CA GLY A 91 -7.45 15.40 -12.93
C GLY A 91 -8.31 16.40 -12.18
N PHE A 92 -8.49 16.20 -10.87
CA PHE A 92 -9.16 17.13 -9.96
C PHE A 92 -8.56 18.56 -10.06
N SER A 93 -7.24 18.67 -9.97
CA SER A 93 -6.53 19.94 -10.07
C SER A 93 -6.70 20.60 -11.44
N LYS A 94 -6.76 19.83 -12.53
CA LYS A 94 -6.96 20.39 -13.88
C LYS A 94 -8.30 21.10 -14.02
N ALA A 95 -9.36 20.56 -13.44
CA ALA A 95 -10.68 21.18 -13.45
C ALA A 95 -10.73 22.51 -12.69
N LEU A 96 -9.92 22.62 -11.63
CA LEU A 96 -9.86 23.83 -10.81
C LEU A 96 -8.89 24.91 -11.34
N LYS A 97 -8.24 24.67 -12.49
CA LYS A 97 -7.28 25.61 -13.06
C LYS A 97 -7.88 27.01 -13.27
N GLY A 98 -7.22 28.03 -12.70
CA GLY A 98 -7.61 29.44 -12.82
C GLY A 98 -8.77 29.86 -11.92
N LYS A 99 -9.25 28.99 -11.03
CA LYS A 99 -10.30 29.32 -10.07
C LYS A 99 -9.70 29.81 -8.75
N THR A 100 -10.32 30.84 -8.16
CA THR A 100 -9.95 31.35 -6.84
C THR A 100 -10.64 30.56 -5.75
N GLU A 101 -11.91 30.20 -5.95
CA GLU A 101 -12.75 29.41 -5.07
C GLU A 101 -13.43 28.33 -5.90
N ALA A 102 -13.98 27.29 -5.26
CA ALA A 102 -14.71 26.21 -5.90
C ALA A 102 -16.15 26.14 -5.39
N SER A 103 -17.10 26.07 -6.32
CA SER A 103 -18.51 25.75 -6.06
C SER A 103 -18.73 24.24 -6.07
N ALA A 104 -19.92 23.80 -5.68
CA ALA A 104 -20.34 22.40 -5.79
C ALA A 104 -20.22 21.87 -7.23
N ALA A 105 -20.62 22.67 -8.24
CA ALA A 105 -20.44 22.31 -9.65
C ALA A 105 -18.96 22.15 -10.04
N ASP A 106 -18.07 22.98 -9.51
CA ASP A 106 -16.63 22.86 -9.73
C ASP A 106 -16.05 21.60 -9.10
N LEU A 107 -16.51 21.22 -7.91
CA LEU A 107 -16.11 19.97 -7.24
C LEU A 107 -16.62 18.74 -8.01
N CYS A 108 -17.84 18.77 -8.55
CA CYS A 108 -18.37 17.70 -9.42
C CYS A 108 -17.48 17.51 -10.65
N GLU A 109 -17.15 18.61 -11.36
CA GLU A 109 -16.30 18.56 -12.55
C GLU A 109 -14.87 18.10 -12.17
N ALA A 110 -14.37 18.52 -11.00
CA ALA A 110 -13.06 18.10 -10.51
C ALA A 110 -13.00 16.59 -10.24
N LEU A 111 -14.00 16.03 -9.57
CA LEU A 111 -14.11 14.58 -9.35
C LEU A 111 -14.19 13.82 -10.68
N LYS A 112 -15.04 14.30 -11.62
CA LYS A 112 -15.21 13.70 -12.94
C LYS A 112 -13.91 13.67 -13.73
N GLN A 113 -13.19 14.79 -13.84
CA GLN A 113 -11.91 14.85 -14.54
C GLN A 113 -10.83 14.03 -13.85
N GLY A 114 -10.88 13.90 -12.52
CA GLY A 114 -10.05 12.97 -11.76
C GLY A 114 -10.23 11.54 -12.21
N VAL A 115 -11.48 11.07 -12.25
CA VAL A 115 -11.86 9.71 -12.67
C VAL A 115 -11.46 9.47 -14.12
N GLU A 116 -11.83 10.36 -15.05
CA GLU A 116 -11.48 10.23 -16.46
C GLU A 116 -9.96 10.14 -16.67
N GLY A 117 -9.20 10.96 -15.92
CA GLY A 117 -7.74 10.96 -15.97
C GLY A 117 -7.12 9.65 -15.49
N ALA A 118 -7.65 9.08 -14.41
CA ALA A 118 -7.18 7.82 -13.87
C ALA A 118 -7.52 6.64 -14.79
N TYR A 119 -8.78 6.52 -15.26
CA TYR A 119 -9.18 5.46 -16.20
C TYR A 119 -8.39 5.49 -17.51
N LYS A 120 -8.09 6.69 -18.04
CA LYS A 120 -7.31 6.84 -19.28
C LYS A 120 -5.84 6.43 -19.11
N ALA A 121 -5.30 6.55 -17.91
CA ALA A 121 -3.90 6.25 -17.65
C ALA A 121 -3.66 4.77 -17.32
N VAL A 122 -4.66 4.06 -16.80
CA VAL A 122 -4.57 2.64 -16.49
C VAL A 122 -4.86 1.82 -17.74
N MET A 123 -3.88 1.05 -18.22
CA MET A 123 -4.02 0.28 -19.47
C MET A 123 -5.16 -0.76 -19.46
N LYS A 124 -5.46 -1.35 -18.31
CA LYS A 124 -6.54 -2.32 -18.11
C LYS A 124 -7.29 -2.00 -16.81
N PRO A 125 -8.21 -1.02 -16.82
CA PRO A 125 -9.03 -0.71 -15.67
C PRO A 125 -9.80 -1.94 -15.21
N THR A 126 -9.77 -2.23 -13.90
CA THR A 126 -10.48 -3.38 -13.32
C THR A 126 -11.58 -2.84 -12.42
N GLU A 127 -12.82 -3.31 -12.66
CA GLU A 127 -13.96 -2.98 -11.81
C GLU A 127 -13.87 -3.74 -10.47
N GLY A 128 -14.48 -3.16 -9.43
CA GLY A 128 -14.36 -3.65 -8.05
C GLY A 128 -13.10 -3.15 -7.34
N THR A 129 -12.51 -2.03 -7.81
CA THR A 129 -11.30 -1.41 -7.27
C THR A 129 -11.53 0.07 -6.93
N ILE A 130 -10.48 0.76 -6.45
CA ILE A 130 -10.46 2.22 -6.22
C ILE A 130 -11.06 3.01 -7.39
N LEU A 131 -10.86 2.56 -8.64
CA LEU A 131 -11.42 3.21 -9.81
C LEU A 131 -12.95 3.17 -9.82
N THR A 132 -13.54 2.04 -9.46
CA THR A 132 -14.99 1.86 -9.35
C THR A 132 -15.58 2.76 -8.27
N VAL A 133 -14.94 2.80 -7.08
CA VAL A 133 -15.36 3.64 -5.96
C VAL A 133 -15.34 5.12 -6.36
N ALA A 134 -14.24 5.59 -6.93
CA ALA A 134 -14.12 6.97 -7.42
C ALA A 134 -15.16 7.30 -8.49
N ARG A 135 -15.39 6.41 -9.47
CA ARG A 135 -16.32 6.61 -10.56
C ARG A 135 -17.77 6.72 -10.06
N LEU A 136 -18.23 5.76 -9.27
CA LEU A 136 -19.62 5.75 -8.79
C LEU A 136 -19.92 6.94 -7.87
N ALA A 137 -18.98 7.33 -6.99
CA ALA A 137 -19.11 8.53 -6.17
C ALA A 137 -19.20 9.80 -7.02
N SER A 138 -18.37 9.92 -8.08
CA SER A 138 -18.37 11.06 -9.00
C SER A 138 -19.64 11.11 -9.88
N GLU A 139 -20.13 9.97 -10.36
CA GLU A 139 -21.38 9.87 -11.13
C GLU A 139 -22.59 10.32 -10.30
N ALA A 140 -22.65 9.87 -9.03
CA ALA A 140 -23.70 10.28 -8.10
C ALA A 140 -23.66 11.77 -7.81
N ALA A 141 -22.47 12.34 -7.55
CA ALA A 141 -22.28 13.77 -7.38
C ALA A 141 -22.78 14.57 -8.59
N SER A 142 -22.39 14.15 -9.79
CA SER A 142 -22.76 14.81 -11.04
C SER A 142 -24.27 14.74 -11.35
N ALA A 143 -24.95 13.68 -10.92
CA ALA A 143 -26.38 13.48 -11.12
C ALA A 143 -27.26 14.16 -10.07
N SER A 144 -26.69 14.63 -8.94
CA SER A 144 -27.44 15.06 -7.76
C SER A 144 -28.11 16.42 -7.92
N GLY A 145 -27.49 17.35 -8.66
CA GLY A 145 -27.93 18.74 -8.73
C GLY A 145 -27.80 19.53 -7.42
N ILE A 146 -26.97 19.05 -6.48
CA ILE A 146 -26.73 19.72 -5.18
C ILE A 146 -25.81 20.93 -5.41
N ASP A 147 -26.24 22.11 -4.93
CA ASP A 147 -25.49 23.36 -5.05
C ASP A 147 -24.66 23.71 -3.79
N ASP A 148 -24.85 22.99 -2.69
CA ASP A 148 -24.08 23.15 -1.45
C ASP A 148 -22.87 22.20 -1.44
N GLU A 149 -21.69 22.74 -1.23
CA GLU A 149 -20.43 22.00 -1.33
C GLU A 149 -20.29 20.93 -0.24
N VAL A 150 -20.79 21.21 0.97
CA VAL A 150 -20.72 20.27 2.10
C VAL A 150 -21.68 19.11 1.87
N ALA A 151 -22.95 19.44 1.54
CA ALA A 151 -23.96 18.43 1.23
C ALA A 151 -23.57 17.56 0.02
N LEU A 152 -22.90 18.15 -0.99
CA LEU A 152 -22.37 17.43 -2.12
C LEU A 152 -21.30 16.42 -1.68
N TRP A 153 -20.37 16.84 -0.81
CA TRP A 153 -19.30 15.96 -0.33
C TRP A 153 -19.85 14.85 0.57
N ASP A 154 -20.90 15.13 1.35
CA ASP A 154 -21.62 14.11 2.13
C ASP A 154 -22.23 13.04 1.22
N LEU A 155 -22.81 13.44 0.09
CA LEU A 155 -23.29 12.50 -0.92
C LEU A 155 -22.15 11.65 -1.51
N VAL A 156 -21.01 12.27 -1.84
CA VAL A 156 -19.80 11.57 -2.32
C VAL A 156 -19.37 10.51 -1.32
N MET A 157 -19.39 10.82 -0.02
CA MET A 157 -19.05 9.86 1.04
C MET A 157 -20.04 8.70 1.11
N VAL A 158 -21.34 8.98 1.07
CA VAL A 158 -22.39 7.95 1.14
C VAL A 158 -22.31 7.01 -0.07
N GLU A 159 -22.25 7.55 -1.27
CA GLU A 159 -22.24 6.74 -2.50
C GLU A 159 -20.90 6.05 -2.72
N GLY A 160 -19.78 6.69 -2.33
CA GLY A 160 -18.47 6.06 -2.31
C GLY A 160 -18.40 4.88 -1.35
N GLN A 161 -18.98 4.99 -0.16
CA GLN A 161 -19.05 3.90 0.81
C GLN A 161 -19.90 2.72 0.30
N LYS A 162 -21.05 2.99 -0.32
CA LYS A 162 -21.86 1.95 -0.97
C LYS A 162 -21.10 1.25 -2.11
N ALA A 163 -20.39 2.03 -2.92
CA ALA A 163 -19.57 1.48 -3.99
C ALA A 163 -18.44 0.58 -3.44
N LEU A 164 -17.80 0.99 -2.35
CA LEU A 164 -16.77 0.22 -1.66
C LEU A 164 -17.32 -1.11 -1.13
N GLU A 165 -18.46 -1.10 -0.47
CA GLU A 165 -19.14 -2.30 0.03
C GLU A 165 -19.54 -3.25 -1.09
N GLY A 166 -19.79 -2.72 -2.29
CA GLY A 166 -20.10 -3.49 -3.50
C GLY A 166 -18.88 -4.10 -4.20
N THR A 167 -17.65 -3.71 -3.85
CA THR A 167 -16.44 -4.20 -4.54
C THR A 167 -16.25 -5.72 -4.51
N PRO A 168 -16.63 -6.47 -3.44
CA PRO A 168 -16.51 -7.93 -3.43
C PRO A 168 -17.41 -8.62 -4.46
N GLU A 169 -18.55 -8.01 -4.82
CA GLU A 169 -19.45 -8.59 -5.82
C GLU A 169 -18.90 -8.44 -7.26
N LEU A 170 -18.05 -7.43 -7.48
CA LEU A 170 -17.43 -7.17 -8.77
C LEU A 170 -16.10 -7.90 -8.95
N LEU A 171 -15.39 -8.19 -7.85
CA LEU A 171 -14.06 -8.80 -7.88
C LEU A 171 -14.03 -10.10 -7.05
N PRO A 172 -14.10 -11.29 -7.67
CA PRO A 172 -14.24 -12.57 -6.97
C PRO A 172 -13.16 -12.86 -5.93
N VAL A 173 -11.95 -12.30 -6.07
CA VAL A 173 -10.87 -12.47 -5.11
C VAL A 173 -11.20 -11.78 -3.77
N LEU A 174 -11.81 -10.61 -3.79
CA LEU A 174 -12.26 -9.89 -2.59
C LEU A 174 -13.39 -10.64 -1.90
N LYS A 175 -14.34 -11.16 -2.69
CA LYS A 175 -15.46 -11.98 -2.17
C LYS A 175 -14.96 -13.23 -1.44
N LYS A 176 -13.98 -13.93 -2.02
CA LYS A 176 -13.36 -15.11 -1.37
C LYS A 176 -12.63 -14.76 -0.07
N ALA A 177 -12.00 -13.60 -0.02
CA ALA A 177 -11.29 -13.13 1.15
C ALA A 177 -12.19 -12.49 2.21
N GLY A 178 -13.45 -12.19 1.89
CA GLY A 178 -14.41 -11.54 2.79
C GLY A 178 -14.03 -10.09 3.12
N VAL A 179 -13.37 -9.38 2.19
CA VAL A 179 -12.91 -8.00 2.38
C VAL A 179 -13.32 -7.11 1.22
N VAL A 180 -13.31 -5.80 1.46
CA VAL A 180 -13.47 -4.77 0.42
C VAL A 180 -12.14 -4.43 -0.24
N ASP A 181 -12.17 -3.67 -1.34
CA ASP A 181 -10.94 -3.20 -2.00
C ASP A 181 -10.12 -2.25 -1.11
N ALA A 182 -8.86 -2.59 -0.88
CA ALA A 182 -7.97 -1.80 -0.03
C ALA A 182 -7.73 -0.39 -0.59
N GLY A 183 -7.57 -0.25 -1.90
CA GLY A 183 -7.40 1.04 -2.57
C GLY A 183 -8.64 1.92 -2.45
N GLY A 184 -9.83 1.34 -2.64
CA GLY A 184 -11.12 2.01 -2.41
C GLY A 184 -11.30 2.45 -0.97
N GLN A 185 -10.96 1.59 0.00
CA GLN A 185 -10.97 1.96 1.43
C GLN A 185 -10.02 3.11 1.71
N GLY A 186 -8.79 3.08 1.18
CA GLY A 186 -7.83 4.17 1.34
C GLY A 186 -8.35 5.49 0.76
N LEU A 187 -9.02 5.47 -0.40
CA LEU A 187 -9.64 6.66 -0.98
C LEU A 187 -10.75 7.23 -0.08
N MET A 188 -11.60 6.36 0.47
CA MET A 188 -12.67 6.80 1.39
C MET A 188 -12.11 7.39 2.68
N VAL A 189 -11.00 6.86 3.21
CA VAL A 189 -10.29 7.42 4.37
C VAL A 189 -9.72 8.81 4.06
N ILE A 190 -9.15 9.02 2.87
CA ILE A 190 -8.68 10.35 2.43
C ILE A 190 -9.88 11.33 2.34
N PHE A 191 -10.96 10.93 1.69
CA PHE A 191 -12.16 11.76 1.54
C PHE A 191 -12.84 12.07 2.87
N GLU A 192 -12.83 11.16 3.84
CA GLU A 192 -13.30 11.40 5.21
C GLU A 192 -12.50 12.51 5.90
N GLY A 193 -11.17 12.47 5.78
CA GLY A 193 -10.30 13.53 6.29
C GLY A 193 -10.60 14.89 5.66
N MET A 194 -10.88 14.93 4.35
CA MET A 194 -11.29 16.15 3.65
C MET A 194 -12.68 16.64 4.10
N GLN A 195 -13.63 15.71 4.28
CA GLN A 195 -15.01 16.02 4.73
C GLN A 195 -15.02 16.78 6.05
N LYS A 196 -14.21 16.36 7.02
CA LYS A 196 -14.11 17.03 8.33
C LYS A 196 -13.83 18.53 8.18
N VAL A 197 -12.88 18.87 7.32
CA VAL A 197 -12.53 20.28 7.06
C VAL A 197 -13.66 21.01 6.32
N PHE A 198 -14.33 20.37 5.38
CA PHE A 198 -15.50 20.98 4.70
C PHE A 198 -16.66 21.25 5.66
N HIS A 199 -16.83 20.44 6.70
CA HIS A 199 -17.76 20.70 7.80
C HIS A 199 -17.29 21.77 8.79
N GLY A 200 -16.11 22.38 8.59
CA GLY A 200 -15.54 23.40 9.46
C GLY A 200 -14.83 22.83 10.70
N GLU A 201 -14.57 21.53 10.73
CA GLU A 201 -13.77 20.91 11.78
C GLU A 201 -12.28 21.24 11.58
N ALA A 202 -11.49 21.06 12.63
CA ALA A 202 -10.03 21.18 12.53
C ALA A 202 -9.45 20.10 11.60
N VAL A 203 -8.30 20.42 11.02
CA VAL A 203 -7.48 19.44 10.28
C VAL A 203 -7.21 18.24 11.19
N VAL A 204 -7.40 17.02 10.68
CA VAL A 204 -7.05 15.79 11.40
C VAL A 204 -5.58 15.89 11.81
N GLU A 205 -5.30 15.75 13.10
CA GLU A 205 -3.93 15.78 13.58
C GLU A 205 -3.16 14.57 13.07
N SER A 206 -1.91 14.80 12.64
CA SER A 206 -1.00 13.71 12.32
C SER A 206 -0.49 13.10 13.61
N LEU A 207 -0.73 11.82 13.82
CA LEU A 207 -0.15 11.08 14.94
C LEU A 207 1.39 11.03 14.87
N GLU A 208 1.97 11.33 13.71
CA GLU A 208 3.41 11.42 13.47
C GLU A 208 4.02 12.73 14.03
N ASN A 209 3.25 13.84 14.12
CA ASN A 209 3.76 15.18 14.45
C ASN A 209 3.65 15.61 15.91
N THR A 210 3.09 14.82 16.81
CA THR A 210 2.88 15.20 18.22
C THR A 210 4.15 15.22 19.10
N GLY A 211 5.34 15.03 18.50
CA GLY A 211 6.65 15.06 19.18
C GLY A 211 7.36 16.41 19.29
N SER A 212 6.95 17.48 18.61
CA SER A 212 7.83 18.66 18.45
C SER A 212 7.16 20.02 18.27
N LYS A 213 6.13 20.40 19.05
CA LYS A 213 5.79 21.85 19.23
C LYS A 213 4.82 22.07 20.38
N ALA A 214 5.28 21.85 21.60
CA ALA A 214 4.67 22.46 22.78
C ALA A 214 5.48 23.71 23.14
N LYS A 215 5.26 24.83 22.45
CA LYS A 215 5.46 26.21 22.92
C LYS A 215 4.88 27.18 21.90
N LEU A 216 3.76 27.70 22.16
CA LEU A 216 3.19 29.04 22.11
C LEU A 216 1.70 29.01 21.79
N SER A 217 1.05 29.52 22.72
CA SER A 217 -0.07 30.45 22.89
C SER A 217 -1.27 29.83 23.58
N THR A 218 -1.29 30.11 24.89
CA THR A 218 -2.51 30.24 25.68
C THR A 218 -3.30 31.45 25.17
N GLU A 219 -4.52 31.18 24.68
CA GLU A 219 -5.74 31.95 24.97
C GLU A 219 -6.86 31.52 24.02
N ASN A 220 -7.81 30.91 24.59
CA ASN A 220 -9.25 30.76 24.38
C ASN A 220 -9.76 29.32 24.44
N ALA A 221 -10.16 29.00 25.66
CA ALA A 221 -10.92 27.80 26.00
C ALA A 221 -12.35 27.92 25.50
N GLY A 222 -12.86 26.86 24.92
CA GLY A 222 -14.29 26.71 24.65
C GLY A 222 -14.67 25.43 23.94
N ARG A 223 -14.85 24.35 24.72
CA ARG A 223 -15.70 23.18 24.47
C ARG A 223 -15.38 22.20 23.33
N GLY A 224 -14.76 21.09 23.69
CA GLY A 224 -15.35 19.76 23.46
C GLY A 224 -15.02 19.09 22.14
N VAL A 225 -13.81 18.53 22.01
CA VAL A 225 -13.57 17.38 21.13
C VAL A 225 -12.59 16.45 21.87
N TYR A 226 -13.00 15.21 22.04
CA TYR A 226 -12.15 14.17 22.60
C TYR A 226 -11.14 13.77 21.53
N THR A 227 -9.86 14.08 21.75
CA THR A 227 -8.74 13.59 20.97
C THR A 227 -7.91 12.63 21.84
N ASP A 228 -7.56 11.48 21.29
CA ASP A 228 -6.82 10.41 21.98
C ASP A 228 -5.45 10.86 22.54
N ASP A 229 -4.92 11.99 22.11
CA ASP A 229 -3.62 12.54 22.56
C ASP A 229 -3.69 13.42 23.81
N LEU A 230 -4.90 13.74 24.30
CA LEU A 230 -5.08 14.43 25.59
C LEU A 230 -5.42 13.47 26.73
N MET A 231 -5.68 12.20 26.45
CA MET A 231 -5.86 11.18 27.49
C MET A 231 -4.51 10.79 28.08
N LYS A 232 -4.31 11.15 29.34
CA LYS A 232 -3.31 10.50 30.16
C LYS A 232 -3.81 9.11 30.53
N VAL A 233 -2.89 8.18 30.81
CA VAL A 233 -3.24 6.82 31.32
C VAL A 233 -4.25 6.93 32.48
N GLU A 234 -4.19 8.00 33.27
CA GLU A 234 -5.03 8.33 34.41
C GLU A 234 -6.49 8.70 34.01
N ASP A 235 -6.74 9.05 32.75
CA ASP A 235 -8.07 9.46 32.26
C ASP A 235 -8.89 8.26 31.74
N ILE A 236 -8.30 7.08 31.60
CA ILE A 236 -8.99 5.84 31.19
C ILE A 236 -9.71 5.27 32.42
N GLN A 237 -10.98 5.65 32.61
CA GLN A 237 -11.79 5.17 33.72
C GLN A 237 -12.17 3.70 33.59
N ASN A 238 -12.40 3.20 32.38
CA ASN A 238 -12.77 1.83 32.07
C ASN A 238 -11.59 1.11 31.38
N GLY A 239 -10.61 0.71 32.18
CA GLY A 239 -9.29 0.26 31.72
C GLY A 239 -9.23 -1.12 31.06
N TYR A 240 -10.33 -1.86 30.96
CA TYR A 240 -10.35 -3.22 30.38
C TYR A 240 -11.33 -3.33 29.22
N CYS A 241 -10.80 -3.66 28.03
CA CYS A 241 -11.60 -4.13 26.91
C CYS A 241 -11.98 -5.59 27.16
N THR A 242 -13.27 -5.87 27.34
CA THR A 242 -13.81 -7.17 27.70
C THR A 242 -14.78 -7.65 26.64
N GLN A 243 -14.51 -8.81 26.06
CA GLN A 243 -15.35 -9.42 25.02
C GLN A 243 -15.50 -10.91 25.28
N PHE A 244 -16.71 -11.43 25.08
CA PHE A 244 -17.02 -12.85 25.12
C PHE A 244 -18.36 -13.18 24.45
N LEU A 245 -18.54 -14.47 24.13
CA LEU A 245 -19.82 -15.00 23.67
C LEU A 245 -20.55 -15.70 24.83
N VAL A 246 -21.81 -15.38 25.01
CA VAL A 246 -22.72 -16.05 25.94
C VAL A 246 -23.56 -17.04 25.14
N ASN A 247 -23.37 -18.35 25.36
CA ASN A 247 -24.26 -19.36 24.82
C ASN A 247 -25.50 -19.42 25.71
N LYS A 248 -26.66 -19.03 25.17
CA LYS A 248 -27.87 -18.71 25.90
C LYS A 248 -28.45 -19.90 26.67
N ASN A 249 -28.94 -19.64 27.88
CA ASN A 249 -29.82 -20.53 28.61
C ASN A 249 -31.29 -20.07 28.48
N GLU A 250 -32.22 -20.82 29.07
CA GLU A 250 -33.67 -20.50 29.01
C GLU A 250 -34.04 -19.14 29.63
N HIS A 251 -33.17 -18.54 30.43
CA HIS A 251 -33.36 -17.26 31.10
C HIS A 251 -32.56 -16.09 30.47
N ALA A 252 -31.87 -16.36 29.36
CA ALA A 252 -31.04 -15.38 28.70
C ALA A 252 -31.84 -14.15 28.24
N SER A 253 -31.25 -12.98 28.42
CA SER A 253 -31.79 -11.70 27.94
C SER A 253 -30.68 -10.75 27.57
N ALA A 254 -30.48 -10.54 26.28
CA ALA A 254 -29.52 -9.59 25.77
C ALA A 254 -29.82 -8.16 26.22
N ALA A 255 -31.10 -7.80 26.33
CA ALA A 255 -31.52 -6.48 26.80
C ALA A 255 -31.08 -6.19 28.24
N LYS A 256 -31.21 -7.18 29.15
CA LYS A 256 -30.76 -7.05 30.54
C LYS A 256 -29.22 -6.98 30.62
N LEU A 257 -28.54 -7.86 29.87
CA LEU A 257 -27.09 -7.89 29.84
C LEU A 257 -26.51 -6.59 29.27
N ARG A 258 -27.14 -6.04 28.22
CA ARG A 258 -26.78 -4.72 27.66
C ARG A 258 -26.97 -3.61 28.68
N ALA A 259 -28.15 -3.51 29.32
CA ALA A 259 -28.41 -2.49 30.32
C ALA A 259 -27.43 -2.54 31.50
N PHE A 260 -27.05 -3.76 31.92
CA PHE A 260 -26.02 -3.94 32.96
C PHE A 260 -24.66 -3.44 32.49
N ALA A 261 -24.26 -3.79 31.25
CA ALA A 261 -23.01 -3.36 30.67
C ALA A 261 -22.93 -1.83 30.52
N GLU A 262 -24.00 -1.20 30.04
CA GLU A 262 -24.11 0.27 29.91
C GLU A 262 -24.05 0.99 31.28
N SER A 263 -24.48 0.32 32.36
CA SER A 263 -24.42 0.90 33.71
C SER A 263 -23.04 0.77 34.38
N ASN A 264 -22.17 -0.14 33.89
CA ASN A 264 -20.89 -0.49 34.52
C ASN A 264 -19.70 -0.40 33.55
N GLY A 265 -19.88 0.25 32.40
CA GLY A 265 -18.86 0.43 31.40
C GLY A 265 -19.28 1.36 30.29
N ASP A 266 -18.42 1.53 29.30
CA ASP A 266 -18.68 2.30 28.08
C ASP A 266 -18.35 1.46 26.84
N SER A 267 -18.57 2.04 25.64
CA SER A 267 -18.30 1.38 24.34
C SER A 267 -19.00 0.03 24.20
N VAL A 268 -20.22 -0.08 24.74
CA VAL A 268 -20.97 -1.34 24.80
C VAL A 268 -21.51 -1.74 23.44
N VAL A 269 -21.10 -2.91 22.97
CA VAL A 269 -21.67 -3.60 21.80
C VAL A 269 -22.26 -4.93 22.29
N CYS A 270 -23.58 -5.09 22.19
CA CYS A 270 -24.27 -6.30 22.58
C CYS A 270 -25.18 -6.76 21.44
N ILE A 271 -24.77 -7.84 20.76
CA ILE A 271 -25.46 -8.41 19.59
C ILE A 271 -26.04 -9.76 19.98
N GLU A 272 -27.33 -9.94 19.75
CA GLU A 272 -28.04 -11.21 19.99
C GLU A 272 -28.28 -11.95 18.68
N ASP A 273 -27.97 -13.22 18.66
CA ASP A 273 -28.31 -14.18 17.61
C ASP A 273 -29.13 -15.32 18.22
N ASP A 274 -29.58 -16.29 17.42
CA ASP A 274 -30.53 -17.34 17.85
C ASP A 274 -30.07 -18.06 19.13
N ASP A 275 -28.81 -18.48 19.22
CA ASP A 275 -28.28 -19.26 20.33
C ASP A 275 -27.19 -18.54 21.15
N VAL A 276 -26.78 -17.34 20.74
CA VAL A 276 -25.60 -16.64 21.32
C VAL A 276 -25.87 -15.16 21.53
N ILE A 277 -25.25 -14.58 22.57
CA ILE A 277 -25.12 -13.13 22.75
C ILE A 277 -23.62 -12.79 22.68
N ASN A 278 -23.23 -11.92 21.78
CA ASN A 278 -21.88 -11.37 21.73
C ASN A 278 -21.84 -10.06 22.50
N LEU A 279 -21.05 -9.99 23.58
CA LEU A 279 -20.84 -8.78 24.37
C LEU A 279 -19.41 -8.29 24.20
N HIS A 280 -19.31 -6.98 23.90
CA HIS A 280 -18.07 -6.19 24.00
C HIS A 280 -18.35 -4.97 24.87
N VAL A 281 -17.48 -4.69 25.83
CA VAL A 281 -17.62 -3.56 26.75
C VAL A 281 -16.24 -3.11 27.25
N HIS A 282 -16.06 -1.79 27.40
CA HIS A 282 -14.96 -1.24 28.17
C HIS A 282 -15.41 -1.03 29.62
N THR A 283 -14.73 -1.61 30.57
CA THR A 283 -15.13 -1.61 31.99
C THR A 283 -13.92 -1.47 32.91
N ALA A 284 -14.15 -0.95 34.09
CA ALA A 284 -13.15 -0.93 35.17
C ALA A 284 -13.03 -2.31 35.87
N ASP A 285 -14.11 -3.13 35.82
CA ASP A 285 -14.15 -4.44 36.47
C ASP A 285 -14.73 -5.50 35.51
N PRO A 286 -13.87 -6.23 34.77
CA PRO A 286 -14.30 -7.32 33.91
C PRO A 286 -14.99 -8.44 34.69
N GLY A 287 -14.68 -8.61 35.98
CA GLY A 287 -15.23 -9.68 36.82
C GLY A 287 -16.73 -9.58 36.99
N ILE A 288 -17.27 -8.36 37.19
CA ILE A 288 -18.73 -8.17 37.30
C ILE A 288 -19.44 -8.44 35.99
N MET A 289 -18.82 -8.10 34.86
CA MET A 289 -19.37 -8.38 33.52
C MET A 289 -19.49 -9.88 33.26
N VAL A 290 -18.44 -10.63 33.60
CA VAL A 290 -18.40 -12.09 33.50
C VAL A 290 -19.46 -12.70 34.44
N SER A 291 -19.55 -12.21 35.67
CA SER A 291 -20.51 -12.73 36.68
C SER A 291 -21.96 -12.49 36.26
N GLU A 292 -22.26 -11.35 35.67
CA GLU A 292 -23.60 -11.05 35.13
C GLU A 292 -23.91 -11.92 33.91
N ALA A 293 -22.96 -12.02 32.98
CA ALA A 293 -23.13 -12.79 31.76
C ALA A 293 -23.37 -14.29 32.02
N LEU A 294 -22.76 -14.85 33.05
CA LEU A 294 -22.99 -16.26 33.50
C LEU A 294 -24.42 -16.54 33.92
N LYS A 295 -25.20 -15.54 34.32
CA LYS A 295 -26.65 -15.72 34.61
C LYS A 295 -27.45 -15.98 33.33
N HIS A 296 -26.93 -15.57 32.19
CA HIS A 296 -27.58 -15.68 30.88
C HIS A 296 -27.13 -16.91 30.08
N GLY A 297 -26.07 -17.62 30.52
CA GLY A 297 -25.56 -18.81 29.86
C GLY A 297 -24.11 -19.14 30.20
N TYR A 298 -23.52 -20.07 29.48
CA TYR A 298 -22.10 -20.36 29.63
C TYR A 298 -21.29 -19.54 28.61
N LEU A 299 -20.07 -19.13 28.99
CA LEU A 299 -19.28 -18.20 28.24
C LEU A 299 -18.17 -18.91 27.41
N THR A 300 -17.94 -18.41 26.20
CA THR A 300 -16.87 -18.85 25.31
C THR A 300 -16.18 -17.65 24.66
N ASN A 301 -15.05 -17.87 24.00
CA ASN A 301 -14.27 -16.85 23.27
C ASN A 301 -13.92 -15.62 24.13
N PHE A 302 -13.39 -15.86 25.32
CA PHE A 302 -12.97 -14.82 26.24
C PHE A 302 -11.80 -14.01 25.69
N LYS A 303 -11.97 -12.71 25.70
CA LYS A 303 -10.89 -11.75 25.46
C LYS A 303 -11.00 -10.62 26.48
N ILE A 304 -10.04 -10.52 27.39
CA ILE A 304 -9.92 -9.42 28.35
C ILE A 304 -8.54 -8.83 28.17
N GLU A 305 -8.47 -7.57 27.77
CA GLU A 305 -7.22 -6.87 27.51
C GLU A 305 -7.12 -5.61 28.37
N ASN A 306 -5.96 -5.38 28.96
CA ASN A 306 -5.69 -4.19 29.73
C ASN A 306 -5.35 -3.03 28.76
N MET A 307 -6.28 -2.09 28.62
CA MET A 307 -6.13 -0.95 27.72
C MET A 307 -5.03 0.04 28.18
N HIS A 308 -4.73 0.12 29.49
CA HIS A 308 -3.60 0.89 29.99
C HIS A 308 -2.27 0.33 29.47
N GLU A 309 -2.10 -0.99 29.53
CA GLU A 309 -0.90 -1.65 29.01
C GLU A 309 -0.79 -1.52 27.50
N GLN A 310 -1.93 -1.66 26.78
CA GLN A 310 -1.97 -1.46 25.33
C GLN A 310 -1.61 -0.02 24.94
N PHE A 311 -2.14 0.96 25.67
CA PHE A 311 -1.84 2.38 25.46
C PHE A 311 -0.35 2.68 25.71
N ILE A 312 0.21 2.17 26.81
CA ILE A 312 1.65 2.31 27.12
C ILE A 312 2.52 1.59 26.07
N ALA A 313 2.11 0.40 25.63
CA ALA A 313 2.81 -0.37 24.62
C ALA A 313 2.75 0.34 23.24
N ARG A 314 1.58 0.87 22.85
CA ARG A 314 1.41 1.67 21.62
C ARG A 314 2.23 2.96 21.67
N GLN A 315 2.23 3.69 22.81
CA GLN A 315 3.09 4.87 22.96
C GLN A 315 4.59 4.54 22.86
N LYS A 316 5.01 3.38 23.38
CA LYS A 316 6.40 2.93 23.29
C LYS A 316 6.77 2.42 21.90
N GLN A 317 5.89 1.68 21.25
CA GLN A 317 6.08 1.18 19.89
C GLN A 317 5.92 2.29 18.84
N GLY A 318 4.88 3.13 18.93
CA GLY A 318 4.64 4.24 18.02
C GLY A 318 5.85 5.19 17.97
N ARG A 319 6.29 5.70 19.12
CA ARG A 319 7.45 6.63 19.20
C ARG A 319 8.78 6.03 18.72
N GLY A 320 8.94 4.71 18.78
CA GLY A 320 10.14 4.02 18.29
C GLY A 320 10.11 3.81 16.78
N LEU A 321 8.98 3.32 16.26
CA LEU A 321 8.81 2.98 14.85
C LEU A 321 8.65 4.22 13.94
N GLU A 322 7.97 5.27 14.42
CA GLU A 322 7.78 6.52 13.66
C GLU A 322 9.10 7.29 13.48
N LYS A 323 9.88 7.46 14.57
CA LYS A 323 11.21 8.09 14.47
C LYS A 323 12.18 7.26 13.63
N GLN A 324 12.05 5.93 13.65
CA GLN A 324 12.85 5.07 12.80
C GLN A 324 12.39 5.17 11.35
N ALA A 325 11.08 5.16 11.06
CA ALA A 325 10.55 5.27 9.71
C ALA A 325 10.84 6.64 9.08
N GLU A 326 10.68 7.74 9.83
CA GLU A 326 11.06 9.10 9.35
C GLU A 326 12.56 9.24 9.16
N ALA A 327 13.36 8.72 10.09
CA ALA A 327 14.81 8.74 9.99
C ALA A 327 15.31 7.84 8.86
N GLU A 328 14.69 6.70 8.65
CA GLU A 328 14.97 5.79 7.53
C GLU A 328 14.55 6.40 6.20
N GLU A 329 13.37 7.04 6.12
CA GLU A 329 12.90 7.73 4.91
C GLU A 329 13.78 8.95 4.59
N GLN A 330 14.15 9.77 5.59
CA GLN A 330 15.04 10.91 5.37
C GLN A 330 16.45 10.43 4.99
N LYS A 331 16.96 9.41 5.69
CA LYS A 331 18.24 8.78 5.37
C LYS A 331 18.23 8.20 3.96
N ARG A 332 17.14 7.53 3.57
CA ARG A 332 16.95 6.99 2.22
C ARG A 332 16.91 8.09 1.16
N LYS A 333 16.22 9.23 1.42
CA LYS A 333 16.21 10.38 0.51
C LYS A 333 17.58 11.00 0.37
N ASP A 334 18.32 11.11 1.47
CA ASP A 334 19.69 11.64 1.47
C ASP A 334 20.65 10.65 0.76
N GLU A 335 20.46 9.35 0.95
CA GLU A 335 21.20 8.29 0.25
C GLU A 335 20.90 8.31 -1.25
N VAL A 336 19.63 8.35 -1.67
CA VAL A 336 19.23 8.46 -3.09
C VAL A 336 19.77 9.74 -3.71
N ALA A 337 19.67 10.88 -3.02
CA ALA A 337 20.23 12.15 -3.51
C ALA A 337 21.76 12.15 -3.58
N SER A 338 22.44 11.36 -2.75
CA SER A 338 23.90 11.20 -2.79
C SER A 338 24.36 10.14 -3.80
N GLU A 339 23.54 9.11 -4.04
CA GLU A 339 23.83 8.01 -4.96
C GLU A 339 23.55 8.41 -6.42
N PHE A 340 22.44 9.13 -6.68
CA PHE A 340 22.02 9.52 -8.02
C PHE A 340 22.22 11.03 -8.26
N VAL A 341 23.45 11.40 -8.56
CA VAL A 341 23.78 12.78 -8.92
C VAL A 341 23.42 13.03 -10.40
N TYR A 342 22.69 14.11 -10.64
CA TYR A 342 22.33 14.50 -12.02
C TYR A 342 23.55 14.57 -12.94
N ALA A 343 23.45 13.90 -14.09
CA ALA A 343 24.44 13.95 -15.15
C ALA A 343 23.81 14.46 -16.46
N ALA A 344 24.43 15.45 -17.08
CA ALA A 344 23.99 15.92 -18.40
C ALA A 344 24.14 14.78 -19.43
N VAL A 345 23.24 14.77 -20.42
CA VAL A 345 23.28 13.80 -21.51
C VAL A 345 24.58 13.94 -22.30
N ASP A 346 25.34 12.84 -22.41
CA ASP A 346 26.51 12.74 -23.28
C ASP A 346 26.03 12.36 -24.70
N PRO A 347 26.25 13.23 -25.71
CA PRO A 347 25.83 12.95 -27.08
C PRO A 347 26.51 11.73 -27.71
N SER A 348 27.62 11.25 -27.14
CA SER A 348 28.34 10.07 -27.63
C SER A 348 27.79 8.75 -27.08
N ARG A 349 26.94 8.81 -26.05
CA ARG A 349 26.37 7.63 -25.40
C ARG A 349 24.90 7.46 -25.78
N ASP A 350 24.62 6.45 -26.59
CA ASP A 350 23.27 6.21 -27.10
C ASP A 350 22.36 5.61 -26.04
N PHE A 351 22.82 4.62 -25.25
CA PHE A 351 22.00 3.85 -24.32
C PHE A 351 22.53 3.86 -22.90
N GLY A 352 21.60 3.78 -21.95
CA GLY A 352 21.86 3.55 -20.55
C GLY A 352 20.72 2.77 -19.89
N PHE A 353 20.95 2.26 -18.67
CA PHE A 353 20.04 1.32 -18.02
C PHE A 353 19.83 1.67 -16.56
N VAL A 354 18.58 1.58 -16.13
CA VAL A 354 18.15 1.68 -14.73
C VAL A 354 17.34 0.43 -14.39
N ALA A 355 17.70 -0.26 -13.33
CA ALA A 355 16.91 -1.40 -12.82
C ALA A 355 16.41 -1.14 -11.41
N VAL A 356 15.29 -1.75 -11.04
CA VAL A 356 14.83 -1.79 -9.64
C VAL A 356 15.10 -3.19 -9.10
N ALA A 357 15.81 -3.27 -7.98
CA ALA A 357 16.07 -4.52 -7.27
C ALA A 357 16.28 -4.28 -5.77
N ALA A 358 15.96 -5.29 -4.96
CA ALA A 358 16.26 -5.31 -3.53
C ALA A 358 17.24 -6.44 -3.22
N GLY A 359 18.29 -6.13 -2.48
CA GLY A 359 19.37 -7.05 -2.12
C GLY A 359 20.69 -6.74 -2.83
N GLU A 360 21.78 -6.70 -2.06
CA GLU A 360 23.10 -6.33 -2.57
C GLU A 360 23.57 -7.25 -3.69
N GLY A 361 23.36 -8.57 -3.56
CA GLY A 361 23.75 -9.49 -4.60
C GLY A 361 23.00 -9.29 -5.93
N LEU A 362 21.73 -8.86 -5.88
CA LEU A 362 21.01 -8.50 -7.10
C LEU A 362 21.50 -7.17 -7.69
N LYS A 363 21.90 -6.22 -6.84
CA LYS A 363 22.56 -4.98 -7.28
C LYS A 363 23.85 -5.30 -8.02
N ASP A 364 24.67 -6.20 -7.48
CA ASP A 364 25.90 -6.65 -8.13
C ASP A 364 25.62 -7.30 -9.49
N VAL A 365 24.63 -8.21 -9.56
CA VAL A 365 24.24 -8.86 -10.83
C VAL A 365 23.85 -7.85 -11.91
N PHE A 366 23.02 -6.85 -11.56
CA PHE A 366 22.63 -5.82 -12.53
C PHE A 366 23.81 -4.92 -12.92
N THR A 367 24.71 -4.64 -11.99
CA THR A 367 25.94 -3.87 -12.26
C THR A 367 26.86 -4.64 -13.21
N ASP A 368 27.02 -5.94 -13.01
CA ASP A 368 27.79 -6.82 -13.89
C ASP A 368 27.19 -6.94 -15.30
N LEU A 369 25.85 -6.77 -15.40
CA LEU A 369 25.13 -6.67 -16.67
C LEU A 369 25.16 -5.26 -17.29
N ALA A 370 26.03 -4.39 -16.80
CA ALA A 370 26.20 -3.00 -17.27
C ALA A 370 24.97 -2.10 -17.06
N VAL A 371 24.15 -2.38 -16.04
CA VAL A 371 23.13 -1.44 -15.59
C VAL A 371 23.82 -0.30 -14.84
N ASP A 372 23.52 0.94 -15.22
CA ASP A 372 24.18 2.15 -14.72
C ASP A 372 23.75 2.53 -13.30
N ALA A 373 22.47 2.34 -13.02
CA ALA A 373 21.88 2.70 -11.74
C ALA A 373 20.87 1.63 -11.28
N VAL A 374 20.98 1.19 -10.04
CA VAL A 374 20.06 0.22 -9.44
C VAL A 374 19.32 0.89 -8.28
N VAL A 375 18.02 1.13 -8.47
CA VAL A 375 17.13 1.69 -7.43
C VAL A 375 16.75 0.59 -6.46
N SER A 376 17.05 0.79 -5.19
CA SER A 376 16.68 -0.18 -4.15
C SER A 376 15.17 -0.18 -3.89
N GLY A 377 14.53 -1.34 -3.91
CA GLY A 377 13.11 -1.48 -3.61
C GLY A 377 12.40 -2.62 -4.34
N GLY A 378 11.08 -2.64 -4.20
CA GLY A 378 10.20 -3.56 -4.94
C GLY A 378 9.78 -4.83 -4.21
N GLN A 379 10.26 -5.09 -3.01
CA GLN A 379 9.88 -6.26 -2.21
C GLN A 379 9.15 -5.86 -0.94
N THR A 380 9.73 -4.97 -0.15
CA THR A 380 9.18 -4.47 1.11
C THR A 380 8.67 -3.03 1.00
N MET A 381 9.26 -2.26 0.10
CA MET A 381 8.90 -0.87 -0.16
C MET A 381 9.06 -0.56 -1.65
N ASN A 382 8.03 0.05 -2.25
CA ASN A 382 8.11 0.50 -3.63
C ASN A 382 8.84 1.86 -3.69
N PRO A 383 9.80 2.05 -4.62
CA PRO A 383 10.44 3.35 -4.82
C PRO A 383 9.40 4.39 -5.27
N ALA A 384 9.64 5.65 -4.93
CA ALA A 384 8.84 6.75 -5.44
C ALA A 384 9.15 6.99 -6.94
N THR A 385 8.23 7.64 -7.63
CA THR A 385 8.47 8.11 -9.00
C THR A 385 9.72 9.00 -9.07
N GLU A 386 9.97 9.80 -8.02
CA GLU A 386 11.14 10.68 -7.91
C GLU A 386 12.45 9.90 -7.77
N ASP A 387 12.47 8.78 -7.05
CA ASP A 387 13.65 7.91 -6.90
C ASP A 387 14.07 7.34 -8.27
N ILE A 388 13.09 6.86 -9.05
CA ILE A 388 13.33 6.34 -10.41
C ILE A 388 13.79 7.46 -11.34
N LEU A 389 13.18 8.65 -11.23
CA LEU A 389 13.56 9.81 -12.02
C LEU A 389 15.00 10.26 -11.74
N ALA A 390 15.40 10.31 -10.45
CA ALA A 390 16.76 10.64 -10.05
C ALA A 390 17.78 9.66 -10.64
N ALA A 391 17.49 8.36 -10.57
CA ALA A 391 18.32 7.32 -11.17
C ALA A 391 18.43 7.50 -12.70
N VAL A 392 17.32 7.75 -13.40
CA VAL A 392 17.31 8.02 -14.84
C VAL A 392 18.16 9.25 -15.17
N GLN A 393 18.03 10.33 -14.41
CA GLN A 393 18.75 11.59 -14.63
C GLN A 393 20.24 11.51 -14.23
N SER A 394 20.66 10.50 -13.49
CA SER A 394 22.07 10.25 -13.20
C SER A 394 22.81 9.53 -14.34
N VAL A 395 22.08 8.94 -15.28
CA VAL A 395 22.68 8.17 -16.39
C VAL A 395 22.91 9.08 -17.59
N PRO A 396 24.15 9.36 -18.00
CA PRO A 396 24.46 10.32 -19.07
C PRO A 396 24.27 9.71 -20.47
N ALA A 397 23.06 9.22 -20.78
CA ALA A 397 22.75 8.59 -22.07
C ALA A 397 21.56 9.29 -22.76
N LYS A 398 21.49 9.21 -24.09
CA LYS A 398 20.39 9.76 -24.90
C LYS A 398 19.08 9.05 -24.58
N THR A 399 19.12 7.72 -24.57
CA THR A 399 17.96 6.85 -24.27
C THR A 399 18.29 5.99 -23.05
N VAL A 400 17.42 6.01 -22.03
CA VAL A 400 17.56 5.20 -20.81
C VAL A 400 16.47 4.16 -20.75
N PHE A 401 16.84 2.89 -20.72
CA PHE A 401 15.93 1.79 -20.47
C PHE A 401 15.71 1.61 -18.96
N VAL A 402 14.45 1.49 -18.55
CA VAL A 402 14.09 1.26 -17.15
C VAL A 402 13.45 -0.12 -17.01
N LEU A 403 14.02 -0.95 -16.13
CA LEU A 403 13.57 -2.30 -15.79
C LEU A 403 12.95 -2.28 -14.38
N PRO A 404 11.62 -2.16 -14.23
CA PRO A 404 10.96 -2.07 -12.92
C PRO A 404 11.05 -3.36 -12.09
N ASN A 405 11.12 -4.52 -12.73
CA ASN A 405 11.26 -5.85 -12.12
C ASN A 405 10.19 -6.21 -11.07
N ASN A 406 9.11 -5.43 -11.04
CA ASN A 406 7.96 -5.63 -10.18
C ASN A 406 6.73 -4.96 -10.81
N LYS A 407 5.61 -5.70 -10.88
CA LYS A 407 4.34 -5.20 -11.44
C LYS A 407 3.84 -3.91 -10.79
N ASN A 408 4.12 -3.71 -9.49
CA ASN A 408 3.66 -2.55 -8.71
C ASN A 408 4.48 -1.29 -8.98
N ILE A 409 5.65 -1.42 -9.63
CA ILE A 409 6.56 -0.31 -9.92
C ILE A 409 6.40 0.18 -11.36
N ILE A 410 5.86 -0.62 -12.27
CA ILE A 410 5.74 -0.28 -13.69
C ILE A 410 5.06 1.08 -13.87
N MET A 411 3.95 1.33 -13.18
CA MET A 411 3.23 2.61 -13.30
C MET A 411 4.05 3.80 -12.77
N ALA A 412 4.82 3.63 -11.70
CA ALA A 412 5.70 4.67 -11.17
C ALA A 412 6.82 4.98 -12.17
N ALA A 413 7.42 3.96 -12.79
CA ALA A 413 8.40 4.13 -13.86
C ALA A 413 7.81 4.87 -15.08
N GLU A 414 6.60 4.53 -15.51
CA GLU A 414 5.89 5.23 -16.60
C GLU A 414 5.57 6.69 -16.27
N GLN A 415 5.34 7.03 -15.00
CA GLN A 415 5.20 8.44 -14.60
C GLN A 415 6.55 9.17 -14.64
N ALA A 416 7.66 8.52 -14.28
CA ALA A 416 9.00 9.11 -14.37
C ALA A 416 9.36 9.48 -15.81
N VAL A 417 8.93 8.72 -16.83
CA VAL A 417 9.11 9.07 -18.27
C VAL A 417 8.61 10.47 -18.58
N LYS A 418 7.46 10.88 -18.02
CA LYS A 418 6.83 12.18 -18.30
C LYS A 418 7.53 13.36 -17.64
N LEU A 419 8.41 13.09 -16.69
CA LEU A 419 9.16 14.08 -15.92
C LEU A 419 10.63 14.16 -16.33
N ALA A 420 11.11 13.15 -17.06
CA ALA A 420 12.50 13.06 -17.49
C ALA A 420 12.86 14.10 -18.56
N ASP A 421 14.13 14.53 -18.57
CA ASP A 421 14.73 15.46 -19.53
C ASP A 421 15.41 14.75 -20.71
N ARG A 422 15.30 13.43 -20.78
CA ARG A 422 15.87 12.55 -21.81
C ARG A 422 14.89 11.51 -22.25
N GLU A 423 15.20 10.78 -23.33
CA GLU A 423 14.34 9.69 -23.77
C GLU A 423 14.40 8.54 -22.76
N VAL A 424 13.23 8.06 -22.35
CA VAL A 424 13.13 6.93 -21.41
C VAL A 424 12.17 5.88 -21.96
N ILE A 425 12.63 4.64 -21.99
CA ILE A 425 11.85 3.48 -22.42
C ILE A 425 11.68 2.54 -21.23
N VAL A 426 10.45 2.38 -20.75
CA VAL A 426 10.16 1.40 -19.70
C VAL A 426 9.94 0.04 -20.33
N LEU A 427 10.76 -0.93 -19.93
CA LEU A 427 10.56 -2.34 -20.24
C LEU A 427 9.72 -2.95 -19.12
N PRO A 428 8.45 -3.32 -19.34
CA PRO A 428 7.52 -3.70 -18.25
C PRO A 428 7.83 -5.09 -17.65
N THR A 429 9.08 -5.28 -17.22
CA THR A 429 9.54 -6.47 -16.50
C THR A 429 8.82 -6.56 -15.15
N ARG A 430 8.26 -7.74 -14.85
CA ARG A 430 7.43 -7.99 -13.67
C ARG A 430 8.17 -8.69 -12.55
N THR A 431 9.36 -9.22 -12.85
CA THR A 431 10.19 -9.98 -11.92
C THR A 431 11.66 -9.72 -12.21
N VAL A 432 12.49 -9.89 -11.21
CA VAL A 432 13.96 -9.76 -11.36
C VAL A 432 14.51 -10.71 -12.42
N PRO A 433 14.13 -12.02 -12.48
CA PRO A 433 14.54 -12.89 -13.56
C PRO A 433 14.24 -12.33 -14.96
N MET A 434 13.05 -11.77 -15.19
CA MET A 434 12.71 -11.13 -16.47
C MET A 434 13.66 -9.99 -16.81
N GLY A 435 14.04 -9.17 -15.80
CA GLY A 435 15.00 -8.08 -15.99
C GLY A 435 16.39 -8.55 -16.34
N ILE A 436 16.86 -9.60 -15.70
CA ILE A 436 18.18 -10.22 -16.00
C ILE A 436 18.19 -10.73 -17.45
N THR A 437 17.19 -11.49 -17.85
CA THR A 437 17.09 -12.03 -19.22
C THR A 437 16.92 -10.92 -20.26
N ALA A 438 16.17 -9.84 -19.93
CA ALA A 438 16.09 -8.67 -20.80
C ALA A 438 17.49 -8.07 -21.06
N MET A 439 18.27 -7.85 -20.01
CA MET A 439 19.63 -7.29 -20.14
C MET A 439 20.57 -8.17 -20.97
N LEU A 440 20.48 -9.48 -20.80
CA LEU A 440 21.28 -10.45 -21.57
C LEU A 440 20.98 -10.43 -23.08
N ASN A 441 19.81 -9.90 -23.46
CA ASN A 441 19.36 -9.82 -24.86
C ASN A 441 19.44 -8.40 -25.46
N PHE A 442 20.16 -7.49 -24.81
CA PHE A 442 20.46 -6.17 -25.37
C PHE A 442 21.51 -6.27 -26.49
N ASP A 443 21.24 -5.64 -27.62
CA ASP A 443 22.14 -5.51 -28.75
C ASP A 443 22.59 -4.06 -28.93
N PRO A 444 23.85 -3.71 -28.65
CA PRO A 444 24.33 -2.32 -28.79
C PRO A 444 24.34 -1.82 -30.23
N SER A 445 24.18 -2.70 -31.22
CA SER A 445 24.15 -2.34 -32.66
C SER A 445 22.74 -2.05 -33.18
N ALA A 446 21.70 -2.45 -32.42
CA ALA A 446 20.29 -2.24 -32.77
C ALA A 446 19.79 -0.86 -32.27
N ASP A 447 18.74 -0.35 -32.86
CA ASP A 447 18.10 0.87 -32.36
C ASP A 447 17.32 0.65 -31.05
N ALA A 448 16.88 1.75 -30.43
CA ALA A 448 16.18 1.70 -29.14
C ALA A 448 14.86 0.91 -29.19
N ARG A 449 14.14 1.01 -30.30
CA ARG A 449 12.85 0.34 -30.47
C ARG A 449 13.01 -1.17 -30.68
N ASP A 450 13.98 -1.55 -31.52
CA ASP A 450 14.29 -2.95 -31.76
C ASP A 450 14.82 -3.63 -30.50
N ASN A 451 15.68 -2.93 -29.74
CA ASN A 451 16.12 -3.38 -28.43
C ASN A 451 14.95 -3.58 -27.46
N ALA A 452 14.04 -2.61 -27.36
CA ALA A 452 12.88 -2.74 -26.48
C ALA A 452 12.03 -3.98 -26.81
N VAL A 453 11.83 -4.25 -28.09
CA VAL A 453 11.07 -5.43 -28.56
C VAL A 453 11.82 -6.72 -28.24
N ASN A 454 13.10 -6.81 -28.60
CA ASN A 454 13.92 -8.01 -28.43
C ASN A 454 14.10 -8.37 -26.95
N MET A 455 14.43 -7.37 -26.11
CA MET A 455 14.61 -7.53 -24.67
C MET A 455 13.31 -8.02 -24.00
N MET A 456 12.16 -7.46 -24.40
CA MET A 456 10.87 -7.87 -23.84
C MET A 456 10.42 -9.22 -24.36
N GLN A 457 10.69 -9.56 -25.61
CA GLN A 457 10.39 -10.89 -26.14
C GLN A 457 11.17 -11.99 -25.39
N ALA A 458 12.43 -11.73 -25.08
CA ALA A 458 13.25 -12.64 -24.27
C ALA A 458 12.70 -12.73 -22.82
N ALA A 459 12.42 -11.59 -22.19
CA ALA A 459 11.87 -11.54 -20.84
C ALA A 459 10.53 -12.27 -20.70
N ASP A 460 9.64 -12.18 -21.69
CA ASP A 460 8.33 -12.86 -21.69
C ASP A 460 8.46 -14.40 -21.81
N GLY A 461 9.61 -14.91 -22.26
CA GLY A 461 9.93 -16.33 -22.26
C GLY A 461 10.26 -16.90 -20.88
N VAL A 462 10.56 -16.05 -19.90
CA VAL A 462 10.99 -16.46 -18.56
C VAL A 462 9.81 -16.87 -17.68
N SER A 463 9.85 -18.08 -17.15
CA SER A 463 8.97 -18.48 -16.05
C SER A 463 9.63 -18.16 -14.71
N THR A 464 8.90 -17.43 -13.82
CA THR A 464 9.40 -17.07 -12.49
C THR A 464 8.69 -17.82 -11.39
N GLY A 465 9.46 -18.53 -10.57
CA GLY A 465 9.03 -19.15 -9.32
C GLY A 465 9.45 -18.33 -8.11
N LEU A 466 8.58 -18.23 -7.10
CA LEU A 466 8.86 -17.53 -5.84
C LEU A 466 8.57 -18.46 -4.66
N ILE A 467 9.47 -18.50 -3.70
CA ILE A 467 9.31 -19.23 -2.44
C ILE A 467 9.28 -18.23 -1.30
N THR A 468 8.17 -18.18 -0.57
CA THR A 468 7.95 -17.26 0.55
C THR A 468 7.15 -17.93 1.65
N TYR A 469 6.76 -17.18 2.67
CA TYR A 469 5.93 -17.65 3.78
C TYR A 469 4.57 -16.94 3.82
N ALA A 470 3.58 -17.59 4.38
CA ALA A 470 2.29 -16.97 4.62
C ALA A 470 2.37 -15.98 5.80
N ALA A 471 2.14 -14.69 5.53
CA ALA A 471 2.15 -13.64 6.56
C ALA A 471 0.98 -13.77 7.55
N ARG A 472 -0.10 -14.42 7.15
CA ARG A 472 -1.33 -14.65 7.93
C ARG A 472 -2.03 -15.93 7.50
N ASP A 473 -3.03 -16.34 8.29
CA ASP A 473 -3.93 -17.42 7.90
C ASP A 473 -4.74 -17.00 6.68
N SER A 474 -4.85 -17.90 5.70
CA SER A 474 -5.58 -17.67 4.45
C SER A 474 -6.13 -18.99 3.92
N GLU A 475 -6.83 -18.96 2.79
CA GLU A 475 -7.34 -20.17 2.12
C GLU A 475 -6.95 -20.13 0.64
N PHE A 476 -6.49 -21.27 0.13
CA PHE A 476 -6.17 -21.46 -1.26
C PHE A 476 -6.70 -22.82 -1.74
N ASP A 477 -7.51 -22.81 -2.80
CA ASP A 477 -8.09 -24.00 -3.42
C ASP A 477 -8.81 -24.94 -2.42
N GLY A 478 -9.58 -24.34 -1.47
CA GLY A 478 -10.31 -25.05 -0.42
C GLY A 478 -9.41 -25.60 0.70
N LYS A 479 -8.12 -25.24 0.72
CA LYS A 479 -7.18 -25.63 1.78
C LYS A 479 -6.80 -24.42 2.62
N ARG A 480 -6.87 -24.56 3.93
CA ARG A 480 -6.41 -23.55 4.86
C ARG A 480 -4.89 -23.48 4.84
N ILE A 481 -4.36 -22.28 4.63
CA ILE A 481 -2.94 -21.93 4.77
C ILE A 481 -2.77 -21.25 6.13
N ARG A 482 -1.86 -21.73 6.95
CA ARG A 482 -1.55 -21.13 8.25
C ARG A 482 -0.40 -20.13 8.14
N LYS A 483 -0.43 -19.12 9.00
CA LYS A 483 0.71 -18.19 9.14
C LYS A 483 2.02 -18.95 9.33
N GLY A 484 3.04 -18.59 8.55
CA GLY A 484 4.38 -19.20 8.57
C GLY A 484 4.54 -20.44 7.67
N GLU A 485 3.47 -20.97 7.05
CA GLU A 485 3.63 -22.04 6.05
C GLU A 485 4.32 -21.51 4.78
N ILE A 486 5.11 -22.38 4.16
CA ILE A 486 5.89 -22.02 2.96
C ILE A 486 4.99 -22.10 1.73
N MET A 487 4.97 -21.02 0.97
CA MET A 487 4.21 -20.91 -0.27
C MET A 487 5.14 -20.93 -1.47
N ALA A 488 4.75 -21.67 -2.50
CA ALA A 488 5.35 -21.63 -3.82
C ALA A 488 4.41 -20.94 -4.81
N LEU A 489 4.92 -19.90 -5.46
CA LEU A 489 4.19 -19.18 -6.49
C LEU A 489 4.88 -19.36 -7.84
N GLU A 490 4.10 -19.58 -8.88
CA GLU A 490 4.55 -19.56 -10.29
C GLU A 490 3.88 -18.40 -11.01
N ASN A 491 4.68 -17.50 -11.56
CA ASN A 491 4.20 -16.28 -12.23
C ASN A 491 3.15 -15.51 -11.42
N GLY A 492 3.36 -15.43 -10.09
CA GLY A 492 2.51 -14.72 -9.15
C GLY A 492 1.25 -15.46 -8.68
N LYS A 493 1.06 -16.73 -9.05
CA LYS A 493 -0.03 -17.59 -8.57
C LYS A 493 0.48 -18.65 -7.61
N ILE A 494 -0.19 -18.85 -6.47
CA ILE A 494 0.14 -19.95 -5.57
C ILE A 494 -0.10 -21.27 -6.32
N VAL A 495 0.89 -22.17 -6.29
CA VAL A 495 0.80 -23.49 -6.92
C VAL A 495 1.04 -24.61 -5.91
N ASN A 496 1.69 -24.32 -4.78
CA ASN A 496 1.92 -25.31 -3.72
C ASN A 496 2.10 -24.63 -2.37
N VAL A 497 1.78 -25.36 -1.31
CA VAL A 497 2.01 -24.98 0.10
C VAL A 497 2.73 -26.13 0.79
N GLY A 498 3.73 -25.83 1.59
CA GLY A 498 4.55 -26.81 2.28
C GLY A 498 5.10 -26.31 3.61
N SER A 499 5.84 -27.17 4.31
CA SER A 499 6.51 -26.84 5.58
C SER A 499 8.03 -26.83 5.49
N ASP A 500 8.59 -27.17 4.35
CA ASP A 500 10.06 -27.29 4.13
C ASP A 500 10.45 -26.47 2.90
N VAL A 501 11.30 -25.47 3.11
CA VAL A 501 11.72 -24.51 2.07
C VAL A 501 12.41 -25.24 0.91
N ALA A 502 13.41 -26.09 1.19
CA ALA A 502 14.18 -26.76 0.16
C ALA A 502 13.32 -27.74 -0.67
N LYS A 503 12.42 -28.50 0.00
CA LYS A 503 11.49 -29.39 -0.71
C LYS A 503 10.50 -28.64 -1.57
N THR A 504 9.98 -27.52 -1.08
CA THR A 504 9.03 -26.69 -1.82
C THR A 504 9.72 -26.06 -3.02
N THR A 505 10.97 -25.60 -2.86
CA THR A 505 11.80 -25.02 -3.93
C THR A 505 12.04 -26.01 -5.07
N TYR A 506 12.55 -27.21 -4.80
CA TYR A 506 12.83 -28.16 -5.89
C TYR A 506 11.54 -28.66 -6.57
N ARG A 507 10.43 -28.78 -5.83
CA ARG A 507 9.13 -29.17 -6.42
C ARG A 507 8.64 -28.11 -7.40
N LEU A 508 8.75 -26.84 -7.00
CA LEU A 508 8.39 -25.71 -7.87
C LEU A 508 9.30 -25.69 -9.11
N ALA A 509 10.61 -25.70 -8.94
CA ALA A 509 11.57 -25.70 -10.05
C ALA A 509 11.28 -26.84 -11.03
N ARG A 510 11.05 -28.06 -10.52
CA ARG A 510 10.71 -29.22 -11.35
C ARG A 510 9.36 -29.07 -12.08
N SER A 511 8.33 -28.50 -11.44
CA SER A 511 7.02 -28.31 -12.07
C SER A 511 7.05 -27.26 -13.17
N MET A 512 7.93 -26.26 -13.04
CA MET A 512 8.12 -25.19 -14.02
C MET A 512 8.92 -25.64 -15.26
N CYS A 513 9.75 -26.70 -15.14
CA CYS A 513 10.52 -27.22 -16.26
C CYS A 513 9.60 -27.79 -17.35
N LYS A 514 9.78 -27.30 -18.56
CA LYS A 514 9.15 -27.80 -19.79
C LYS A 514 10.16 -28.63 -20.58
N LYS A 515 9.74 -29.21 -21.70
CA LYS A 515 10.61 -30.02 -22.57
C LYS A 515 11.71 -29.21 -23.27
N ASP A 516 11.45 -27.93 -23.47
CA ASP A 516 12.31 -26.93 -24.11
C ASP A 516 13.13 -26.09 -23.13
N SER A 517 12.93 -26.30 -21.83
CA SER A 517 13.73 -25.60 -20.81
C SER A 517 15.20 -26.00 -20.85
N SER A 518 16.08 -25.01 -20.84
CA SER A 518 17.54 -25.17 -20.92
C SER A 518 18.25 -24.74 -19.63
N PHE A 519 17.73 -23.74 -18.92
CA PHE A 519 18.36 -23.14 -17.75
C PHE A 519 17.42 -23.00 -16.58
N ILE A 520 17.95 -23.22 -15.37
CA ILE A 520 17.33 -22.84 -14.11
C ILE A 520 18.32 -22.01 -13.32
N THR A 521 17.93 -20.80 -12.93
CA THR A 521 18.69 -20.00 -11.99
C THR A 521 17.96 -19.96 -10.65
N VAL A 522 18.63 -20.39 -9.58
CA VAL A 522 18.15 -20.34 -8.20
C VAL A 522 18.78 -19.12 -7.53
N ILE A 523 17.97 -18.15 -7.11
CA ILE A 523 18.43 -16.91 -6.50
C ILE A 523 18.04 -16.96 -5.02
N SER A 524 19.02 -16.99 -4.10
CA SER A 524 18.77 -17.08 -2.65
C SER A 524 18.59 -15.71 -2.01
N GLY A 525 17.62 -15.61 -1.07
CA GLY A 525 17.33 -14.42 -0.29
C GLY A 525 18.21 -14.22 0.94
N CYS A 526 18.02 -13.11 1.64
CA CYS A 526 18.82 -12.75 2.83
C CYS A 526 18.61 -13.71 4.02
N ASP A 527 17.45 -14.37 4.10
CA ASP A 527 17.10 -15.30 5.18
C ASP A 527 17.60 -16.74 4.91
N VAL A 528 18.43 -16.94 3.90
CA VAL A 528 18.99 -18.25 3.52
C VAL A 528 20.51 -18.21 3.68
N SER A 529 21.06 -19.13 4.46
CA SER A 529 22.52 -19.30 4.58
C SER A 529 23.12 -19.89 3.31
N ASP A 530 24.42 -19.66 3.09
CA ASP A 530 25.13 -20.17 1.91
C ASP A 530 25.08 -21.71 1.85
N GLU A 531 25.18 -22.39 2.99
CA GLU A 531 25.08 -23.86 3.09
C GLU A 531 23.70 -24.38 2.68
N GLU A 532 22.62 -23.69 3.10
CA GLU A 532 21.25 -24.02 2.73
C GLU A 532 20.99 -23.75 1.25
N ALA A 533 21.52 -22.65 0.72
CA ALA A 533 21.43 -22.30 -0.69
C ALA A 533 22.12 -23.35 -1.57
N GLU A 534 23.33 -23.76 -1.22
CA GLU A 534 24.08 -24.80 -1.93
C GLU A 534 23.35 -26.15 -1.87
N ARG A 535 22.88 -26.55 -0.68
CA ARG A 535 22.11 -27.79 -0.50
C ARG A 535 20.83 -27.80 -1.33
N THR A 536 20.10 -26.68 -1.35
CA THR A 536 18.85 -26.56 -2.10
C THR A 536 19.11 -26.57 -3.60
N THR A 537 20.13 -25.85 -4.07
CA THR A 537 20.53 -25.84 -5.48
C THR A 537 20.97 -27.24 -5.96
N ASN A 538 21.73 -27.96 -5.15
CA ASN A 538 22.12 -29.34 -5.45
C ASN A 538 20.90 -30.28 -5.48
N LEU A 539 19.89 -30.05 -4.63
CA LEU A 539 18.65 -30.80 -4.65
C LEU A 539 17.85 -30.50 -5.94
N VAL A 540 17.77 -29.24 -6.37
CA VAL A 540 17.14 -28.84 -7.65
C VAL A 540 17.86 -29.54 -8.79
N ARG A 541 19.19 -29.47 -8.85
CA ARG A 541 20.04 -30.12 -9.90
C ARG A 541 19.79 -31.62 -9.96
N ALA A 542 19.69 -32.29 -8.81
CA ALA A 542 19.48 -33.74 -8.75
C ALA A 542 18.05 -34.18 -9.13
N LYS A 543 17.06 -33.27 -9.09
CA LYS A 543 15.64 -33.60 -9.30
C LYS A 543 15.04 -33.03 -10.57
N CYS A 544 15.74 -32.13 -11.25
CA CYS A 544 15.38 -31.62 -12.58
C CYS A 544 16.02 -32.48 -13.69
N PRO A 545 15.53 -32.38 -14.93
CA PRO A 545 16.11 -33.13 -16.05
C PRO A 545 17.60 -32.84 -16.20
N ALA A 546 18.42 -33.86 -16.51
CA ALA A 546 19.86 -33.71 -16.67
C ALA A 546 20.28 -32.81 -17.86
N SER A 547 19.36 -32.53 -18.76
CA SER A 547 19.55 -31.59 -19.89
C SER A 547 19.46 -30.14 -19.50
N VAL A 548 18.97 -29.82 -18.27
CA VAL A 548 18.77 -28.46 -17.80
C VAL A 548 19.95 -28.07 -16.92
N GLU A 549 20.61 -26.98 -17.27
CA GLU A 549 21.71 -26.42 -16.47
C GLU A 549 21.12 -25.69 -15.27
N VAL A 550 21.68 -25.89 -14.06
CA VAL A 550 21.24 -25.28 -12.84
C VAL A 550 22.34 -24.43 -12.23
N SER A 551 22.14 -23.13 -12.17
CA SER A 551 23.02 -22.14 -11.54
C SER A 551 22.45 -21.62 -10.23
N HIS A 552 23.30 -21.02 -9.40
CA HIS A 552 22.94 -20.34 -8.17
C HIS A 552 23.48 -18.90 -8.16
N ILE A 553 22.66 -17.98 -7.69
CA ILE A 553 23.02 -16.58 -7.46
C ILE A 553 22.63 -16.24 -6.01
N ARG A 554 23.52 -15.58 -5.28
CA ARG A 554 23.19 -14.99 -3.99
C ARG A 554 22.57 -13.62 -4.24
N GLY A 555 21.23 -13.53 -4.17
CA GLY A 555 20.52 -12.29 -4.43
C GLY A 555 20.46 -11.38 -3.22
N GLY A 556 20.31 -11.95 -2.01
CA GLY A 556 20.16 -11.21 -0.76
C GLY A 556 18.83 -10.44 -0.65
N GLN A 557 17.84 -10.78 -1.49
CA GLN A 557 16.53 -10.14 -1.47
C GLN A 557 15.74 -10.52 -0.20
N PRO A 558 14.97 -9.57 0.37
CA PRO A 558 14.05 -9.85 1.47
C PRO A 558 12.79 -10.57 1.01
N VAL A 559 11.99 -11.09 1.94
CA VAL A 559 10.65 -11.69 1.75
C VAL A 559 10.67 -13.06 1.06
N TYR A 560 11.49 -13.24 0.05
CA TYR A 560 11.60 -14.50 -0.70
C TYR A 560 12.82 -15.28 -0.28
N TYR A 561 12.62 -16.49 0.24
CA TYR A 561 13.73 -17.43 0.46
C TYR A 561 14.46 -17.75 -0.83
N TYR A 562 13.69 -18.00 -1.90
CA TYR A 562 14.24 -18.23 -3.23
C TYR A 562 13.37 -17.58 -4.31
N MET A 563 14.03 -17.03 -5.32
CA MET A 563 13.47 -16.79 -6.64
C MET A 563 14.06 -17.78 -7.62
N ILE A 564 13.26 -18.27 -8.56
CA ILE A 564 13.66 -19.29 -9.54
C ILE A 564 13.33 -18.72 -10.92
N SER A 565 14.33 -18.68 -11.81
CA SER A 565 14.14 -18.48 -13.24
C SER A 565 14.16 -19.83 -13.93
N VAL A 566 13.25 -20.03 -14.87
CA VAL A 566 13.28 -21.19 -15.78
C VAL A 566 13.13 -20.67 -17.21
N GLU A 567 14.12 -21.00 -18.05
CA GLU A 567 14.26 -20.55 -19.43
C GLU A 567 14.40 -21.74 -20.40
#